data_547b3f950610452b870840524acbfeae
#
_entry.id   547b3f950610452b870840524acbfeae
#
_cell.length_a   1.000
_cell.length_b   1.000
_cell.length_c   1.000
_cell.angle_alpha   90.00
_cell.angle_beta   90.00
_cell.angle_gamma   90.00
#
_symmetry.space_group_name_H-M   'P 1'
#
loop_
_entity.id
_entity.type
_entity.pdbx_description
1 polymer ?
#
loop_
_entity_poly.entity_id
_entity_poly.type
_entity_poly.pdbx_seq_one_letter_code
_entity_poly.pdbx_strand_id
1 'polypeptide(L)'
;GVLMIFVLITTALLMDTEKKIKQADDAQQAAQEANKEAEQARQEAERFREELKSQRAQIEALMGVRQSLIAELSKEFAKEGQQVQIDPKTGALVLPSDIIFGQNESQLSVKGRKWLKSFVPKYLGVLLSEKFAPYVSRIEVEGHASSEGEEFSNLRLSQNRAREVSQYILRNHASGRRKKLRQVLVASGRGVYEPVLQGDGIEDKVASRRVVFKFRLTEEKTIKEIQRLLTAK
;
A
#
# COMPACT_ATOMS: atom_id res chain seq x y z
N GLY A 1 55.72 36.85 -62.80
CA GLY A 1 54.88 35.60 -62.93
C GLY A 1 55.10 34.65 -61.80
N VAL A 2 56.33 34.20 -61.57
CA VAL A 2 56.61 33.08 -60.62
C VAL A 2 56.32 33.46 -59.15
N LEU A 3 56.63 34.67 -58.71
CA LEU A 3 56.43 35.19 -57.35
C LEU A 3 54.93 35.25 -57.00
N MET A 4 54.09 35.61 -57.93
CA MET A 4 52.62 35.71 -57.70
C MET A 4 51.95 34.32 -57.53
N ILE A 5 52.47 33.32 -58.28
CA ILE A 5 52.00 31.91 -58.12
C ILE A 5 52.42 31.35 -56.77
N PHE A 6 53.64 31.64 -56.34
CA PHE A 6 54.12 31.21 -55.04
C PHE A 6 53.31 31.82 -53.88
N VAL A 7 52.95 33.10 -53.94
CA VAL A 7 52.10 33.76 -52.93
C VAL A 7 50.69 33.17 -52.93
N LEU A 8 50.12 32.85 -54.09
CA LEU A 8 48.79 32.21 -54.16
C LEU A 8 48.79 30.78 -53.56
N ILE A 9 49.84 30.01 -53.82
CA ILE A 9 49.95 28.67 -53.26
C ILE A 9 50.14 28.73 -51.73
N THR A 10 50.98 29.61 -51.19
CA THR A 10 51.19 29.76 -49.75
C THR A 10 49.95 30.28 -49.04
N THR A 11 49.20 31.21 -49.59
CA THR A 11 47.92 31.67 -49.02
C THR A 11 46.85 30.58 -49.06
N ALA A 12 46.76 29.78 -50.11
CA ALA A 12 45.83 28.66 -50.19
C ALA A 12 46.17 27.56 -49.18
N LEU A 13 47.46 27.25 -49.00
CA LEU A 13 47.91 26.29 -47.93
C LEU A 13 47.62 26.81 -46.52
N LEU A 14 47.83 28.09 -46.24
CA LEU A 14 47.54 28.75 -44.98
C LEU A 14 46.01 28.66 -44.68
N MET A 15 45.16 28.99 -45.64
CA MET A 15 43.71 28.87 -45.47
C MET A 15 43.22 27.44 -45.26
N ASP A 16 43.83 26.47 -45.94
CA ASP A 16 43.51 25.05 -45.71
C ASP A 16 43.93 24.58 -44.30
N THR A 17 45.11 25.01 -43.83
CA THR A 17 45.56 24.68 -42.46
C THR A 17 44.72 25.35 -41.40
N GLU A 18 44.33 26.60 -41.53
CA GLU A 18 43.42 27.32 -40.64
C GLU A 18 42.07 26.62 -40.57
N LYS A 19 41.52 26.21 -41.73
CA LYS A 19 40.25 25.46 -41.79
C LYS A 19 40.32 24.11 -41.05
N LYS A 20 41.44 23.37 -41.21
CA LYS A 20 41.67 22.09 -40.51
C LYS A 20 41.84 22.28 -39.01
N ILE A 21 42.53 23.32 -38.56
CA ILE A 21 42.68 23.65 -37.14
C ILE A 21 41.31 23.96 -36.55
N LYS A 22 40.53 24.82 -37.22
CA LYS A 22 39.16 25.14 -36.74
C LYS A 22 38.27 23.93 -36.67
N GLN A 23 38.28 23.05 -37.67
CA GLN A 23 37.53 21.77 -37.62
C GLN A 23 37.97 20.85 -36.50
N ALA A 24 39.27 20.80 -36.19
CA ALA A 24 39.78 20.02 -35.06
C ALA A 24 39.32 20.59 -33.72
N ASP A 25 39.34 21.90 -33.55
CA ASP A 25 38.87 22.60 -32.34
C ASP A 25 37.35 22.39 -32.15
N ASP A 26 36.55 22.56 -33.21
CA ASP A 26 35.10 22.34 -33.17
C ASP A 26 34.79 20.88 -32.81
N ALA A 27 35.51 19.92 -33.39
CA ALA A 27 35.37 18.50 -33.05
C ALA A 27 35.77 18.19 -31.61
N GLN A 28 36.84 18.82 -31.12
CA GLN A 28 37.28 18.65 -29.72
C GLN A 28 36.28 19.23 -28.73
N GLN A 29 35.72 20.41 -29.03
CA GLN A 29 34.65 20.99 -28.18
C GLN A 29 33.40 20.11 -28.14
N ALA A 30 32.95 19.63 -29.32
CA ALA A 30 31.80 18.73 -29.39
C ALA A 30 32.02 17.40 -28.61
N ALA A 31 33.26 16.86 -28.68
CA ALA A 31 33.60 15.68 -27.91
C ALA A 31 33.63 15.95 -26.39
N GLN A 32 34.09 17.12 -25.94
CA GLN A 32 34.07 17.51 -24.55
C GLN A 32 32.63 17.71 -24.03
N GLU A 33 31.76 18.33 -24.79
CA GLU A 33 30.34 18.49 -24.45
C GLU A 33 29.64 17.13 -24.36
N ALA A 34 29.83 16.27 -25.35
CA ALA A 34 29.27 14.90 -25.33
C ALA A 34 29.76 14.08 -24.15
N ASN A 35 31.05 14.18 -23.78
CA ASN A 35 31.58 13.52 -22.58
C ASN A 35 30.97 14.05 -21.28
N LYS A 36 30.75 15.37 -21.19
CA LYS A 36 30.11 16.00 -20.03
C LYS A 36 28.66 15.57 -19.89
N GLU A 37 27.91 15.54 -20.99
CA GLU A 37 26.53 15.04 -20.99
C GLU A 37 26.46 13.56 -20.62
N ALA A 38 27.36 12.73 -21.15
CA ALA A 38 27.43 11.31 -20.82
C ALA A 38 27.74 11.08 -19.35
N GLU A 39 28.62 11.87 -18.75
CA GLU A 39 28.94 11.80 -17.33
C GLU A 39 27.75 12.21 -16.45
N GLN A 40 27.06 13.29 -16.82
CA GLN A 40 25.83 13.72 -16.13
C GLN A 40 24.74 12.64 -16.20
N ALA A 41 24.52 12.06 -17.38
CA ALA A 41 23.55 10.98 -17.56
C ALA A 41 23.92 9.72 -16.73
N ARG A 42 25.19 9.39 -16.62
CA ARG A 42 25.68 8.31 -15.75
C ARG A 42 25.40 8.58 -14.27
N GLN A 43 25.72 9.77 -13.79
CA GLN A 43 25.47 10.16 -12.40
C GLN A 43 23.98 10.16 -12.05
N GLU A 44 23.14 10.62 -12.98
CA GLU A 44 21.69 10.58 -12.83
C GLU A 44 21.18 9.13 -12.79
N ALA A 45 21.65 8.27 -13.69
CA ALA A 45 21.30 6.87 -13.71
C ALA A 45 21.72 6.13 -12.44
N GLU A 46 22.88 6.45 -11.86
CA GLU A 46 23.32 5.89 -10.57
C GLU A 46 22.42 6.34 -9.41
N ARG A 47 22.05 7.61 -9.34
CA ARG A 47 21.10 8.13 -8.35
C ARG A 47 19.75 7.40 -8.44
N PHE A 48 19.21 7.24 -9.65
CA PHE A 48 17.97 6.50 -9.87
C PHE A 48 18.07 5.03 -9.43
N ARG A 49 19.20 4.38 -9.69
CA ARG A 49 19.43 2.99 -9.25
C ARG A 49 19.44 2.85 -7.74
N GLU A 50 20.11 3.76 -7.02
CA GLU A 50 20.14 3.73 -5.56
C GLU A 50 18.77 4.04 -4.96
N GLU A 51 18.02 4.97 -5.55
CA GLU A 51 16.64 5.25 -5.14
C GLU A 51 15.73 4.04 -5.33
N LEU A 52 15.78 3.38 -6.49
CA LEU A 52 15.01 2.16 -6.77
C LEU A 52 15.38 1.02 -5.81
N LYS A 53 16.65 0.86 -5.48
CA LYS A 53 17.12 -0.14 -4.51
C LYS A 53 16.58 0.13 -3.11
N SER A 54 16.59 1.39 -2.69
CA SER A 54 16.00 1.82 -1.42
C SER A 54 14.50 1.55 -1.38
N GLN A 55 13.75 1.92 -2.44
CA GLN A 55 12.31 1.68 -2.52
C GLN A 55 11.98 0.18 -2.49
N ARG A 56 12.73 -0.67 -3.19
CA ARG A 56 12.55 -2.13 -3.14
C ARG A 56 12.75 -2.68 -1.73
N ALA A 57 13.80 -2.28 -1.04
CA ALA A 57 14.05 -2.72 0.34
C ALA A 57 12.90 -2.32 1.28
N GLN A 58 12.33 -1.12 1.09
CA GLN A 58 11.17 -0.65 1.85
C GLN A 58 9.93 -1.51 1.60
N ILE A 59 9.64 -1.85 0.34
CA ILE A 59 8.51 -2.70 -0.05
C ILE A 59 8.68 -4.10 0.56
N GLU A 60 9.85 -4.70 0.46
CA GLU A 60 10.13 -6.04 1.01
C GLU A 60 9.93 -6.09 2.52
N ALA A 61 10.40 -5.07 3.24
CA ALA A 61 10.20 -4.99 4.69
C ALA A 61 8.72 -4.82 5.08
N LEU A 62 7.95 -3.99 4.35
CA LEU A 62 6.50 -3.85 4.55
C LEU A 62 5.76 -5.16 4.31
N MET A 63 6.14 -5.88 3.25
CA MET A 63 5.57 -7.20 2.97
C MET A 63 5.89 -8.21 4.08
N GLY A 64 7.10 -8.19 4.62
CA GLY A 64 7.50 -9.04 5.75
C GLY A 64 6.71 -8.78 7.02
N VAL A 65 6.46 -7.51 7.38
CA VAL A 65 5.60 -7.13 8.52
C VAL A 65 4.17 -7.60 8.28
N ARG A 66 3.62 -7.41 7.09
CA ARG A 66 2.27 -7.85 6.74
C ARG A 66 2.14 -9.37 6.85
N GLN A 67 3.07 -10.12 6.27
CA GLN A 67 3.06 -11.60 6.33
C GLN A 67 3.17 -12.11 7.78
N SER A 68 4.05 -11.52 8.58
CA SER A 68 4.19 -11.85 10.00
C SER A 68 2.91 -11.58 10.79
N LEU A 69 2.21 -10.47 10.49
CA LEU A 69 0.95 -10.13 11.14
C LEU A 69 -0.18 -11.07 10.72
N ILE A 70 -0.29 -11.43 9.44
CA ILE A 70 -1.27 -12.39 8.94
C ILE A 70 -1.03 -13.77 9.57
N ALA A 71 0.22 -14.22 9.66
CA ALA A 71 0.57 -15.48 10.29
C ALA A 71 0.18 -15.51 11.78
N GLU A 72 0.40 -14.42 12.52
CA GLU A 72 0.02 -14.33 13.93
C GLU A 72 -1.50 -14.29 14.12
N LEU A 73 -2.23 -13.57 13.24
CA LEU A 73 -3.70 -13.62 13.23
C LEU A 73 -4.20 -15.04 12.97
N SER A 74 -3.68 -15.71 11.95
CA SER A 74 -4.06 -17.08 11.61
C SER A 74 -3.81 -18.06 12.76
N LYS A 75 -2.66 -17.93 13.42
CA LYS A 75 -2.31 -18.73 14.61
C LYS A 75 -3.27 -18.49 15.78
N GLU A 76 -3.61 -17.21 16.01
CA GLU A 76 -4.50 -16.85 17.11
C GLU A 76 -5.92 -17.39 16.92
N PHE A 77 -6.47 -17.29 15.71
CA PHE A 77 -7.81 -17.77 15.41
C PHE A 77 -7.89 -19.29 15.24
N ALA A 78 -6.81 -19.97 14.86
CA ALA A 78 -6.76 -21.43 14.76
C ALA A 78 -6.88 -22.14 16.13
N LYS A 79 -6.44 -21.49 17.23
CA LYS A 79 -6.43 -22.08 18.58
C LYS A 79 -7.80 -22.50 19.12
N GLU A 80 -8.88 -21.86 18.71
CA GLU A 80 -10.22 -22.06 19.28
C GLU A 80 -11.25 -22.54 18.25
N GLY A 81 -10.83 -22.99 17.08
CA GLY A 81 -11.75 -23.49 16.05
C GLY A 81 -12.75 -22.45 15.54
N GLN A 82 -12.49 -21.16 15.74
CA GLN A 82 -13.30 -20.10 15.15
C GLN A 82 -13.06 -20.10 13.65
N GLN A 83 -14.07 -20.44 12.87
CA GLN A 83 -14.04 -20.38 11.42
C GLN A 83 -14.09 -18.92 10.96
N VAL A 84 -12.94 -18.26 11.01
CA VAL A 84 -12.74 -16.92 10.43
C VAL A 84 -11.93 -17.10 9.17
N GLN A 85 -12.48 -16.67 8.03
CA GLN A 85 -11.73 -16.67 6.79
C GLN A 85 -10.78 -15.46 6.80
N ILE A 86 -9.49 -15.74 6.70
CA ILE A 86 -8.43 -14.73 6.60
C ILE A 86 -7.89 -14.78 5.19
N ASP A 87 -7.98 -13.67 4.47
CA ASP A 87 -7.35 -13.53 3.17
C ASP A 87 -5.81 -13.59 3.31
N PRO A 88 -5.13 -14.56 2.69
CA PRO A 88 -3.70 -14.75 2.89
C PRO A 88 -2.83 -13.63 2.28
N LYS A 89 -3.38 -12.82 1.38
CA LYS A 89 -2.66 -11.71 0.73
C LYS A 89 -2.84 -10.38 1.48
N THR A 90 -4.07 -10.11 1.90
CA THR A 90 -4.44 -8.82 2.51
C THR A 90 -4.53 -8.87 4.02
N GLY A 91 -4.78 -10.05 4.60
CA GLY A 91 -5.09 -10.24 6.01
C GLY A 91 -6.50 -9.77 6.39
N ALA A 92 -7.36 -9.54 5.40
CA ALA A 92 -8.75 -9.20 5.64
C ALA A 92 -9.50 -10.39 6.25
N LEU A 93 -10.31 -10.13 7.28
CA LEU A 93 -11.16 -11.13 7.90
C LEU A 93 -12.60 -10.89 7.50
N VAL A 94 -13.22 -11.91 6.93
CA VAL A 94 -14.58 -11.84 6.40
C VAL A 94 -15.54 -12.55 7.37
N LEU A 95 -16.62 -11.85 7.72
CA LEU A 95 -17.67 -12.34 8.62
C LEU A 95 -19.02 -12.22 7.93
N PRO A 96 -19.78 -13.32 7.80
CA PRO A 96 -21.15 -13.26 7.30
C PRO A 96 -22.01 -12.35 8.19
N SER A 97 -22.82 -11.49 7.57
CA SER A 97 -23.65 -10.53 8.31
C SER A 97 -24.72 -11.19 9.20
N ASP A 98 -25.23 -12.36 8.84
CA ASP A 98 -26.24 -13.11 9.57
C ASP A 98 -25.73 -13.64 10.94
N ILE A 99 -24.44 -13.77 11.11
CA ILE A 99 -23.82 -14.08 12.40
C ILE A 99 -23.95 -12.89 13.35
N ILE A 100 -23.80 -11.67 12.82
CA ILE A 100 -23.64 -10.44 13.61
C ILE A 100 -24.97 -9.70 13.77
N PHE A 101 -25.81 -9.70 12.73
CA PHE A 101 -27.04 -8.92 12.66
C PHE A 101 -28.26 -9.82 12.37
N GLY A 102 -29.45 -9.32 12.67
CA GLY A 102 -30.70 -9.86 12.12
C GLY A 102 -30.85 -9.51 10.63
N GLN A 103 -31.83 -10.17 9.99
CA GLN A 103 -32.15 -9.89 8.58
C GLN A 103 -32.60 -8.43 8.41
N ASN A 104 -31.97 -7.71 7.47
CA ASN A 104 -32.22 -6.29 7.20
C ASN A 104 -31.99 -5.35 8.40
N GLU A 105 -31.37 -5.85 9.47
CA GLU A 105 -31.03 -5.06 10.65
C GLU A 105 -29.59 -4.57 10.63
N SER A 106 -29.34 -3.46 11.30
CA SER A 106 -28.01 -2.96 11.60
C SER A 106 -27.66 -3.02 13.09
N GLN A 107 -28.62 -3.36 13.95
CA GLN A 107 -28.36 -3.57 15.38
C GLN A 107 -27.71 -4.94 15.60
N LEU A 108 -26.71 -4.96 16.48
CA LEU A 108 -26.04 -6.21 16.85
C LEU A 108 -27.01 -7.17 17.52
N SER A 109 -27.13 -8.38 17.00
CA SER A 109 -27.88 -9.47 17.63
C SER A 109 -27.22 -9.92 18.95
N VAL A 110 -27.94 -10.67 19.78
CA VAL A 110 -27.35 -11.30 20.98
C VAL A 110 -26.19 -12.23 20.59
N LYS A 111 -26.37 -13.03 19.53
CA LYS A 111 -25.34 -13.91 18.96
C LYS A 111 -24.14 -13.10 18.47
N GLY A 112 -24.39 -12.00 17.76
CA GLY A 112 -23.36 -11.11 17.25
C GLY A 112 -22.53 -10.45 18.35
N ARG A 113 -23.16 -9.97 19.40
CA ARG A 113 -22.44 -9.43 20.58
C ARG A 113 -21.58 -10.50 21.26
N LYS A 114 -22.09 -11.71 21.44
CA LYS A 114 -21.34 -12.83 22.01
C LYS A 114 -20.13 -13.17 21.14
N TRP A 115 -20.32 -13.20 19.83
CA TRP A 115 -19.25 -13.48 18.87
C TRP A 115 -18.17 -12.38 18.89
N LEU A 116 -18.57 -11.10 18.80
CA LEU A 116 -17.64 -9.97 18.86
C LEU A 116 -16.88 -9.91 20.19
N LYS A 117 -17.51 -10.28 21.30
CA LYS A 117 -16.86 -10.34 22.61
C LYS A 117 -15.67 -11.30 22.64
N SER A 118 -15.73 -12.42 21.90
CA SER A 118 -14.62 -13.37 21.75
C SER A 118 -13.61 -12.93 20.68
N PHE A 119 -14.11 -12.43 19.54
CA PHE A 119 -13.28 -12.08 18.37
C PHE A 119 -12.43 -10.83 18.58
N VAL A 120 -13.05 -9.73 19.04
CA VAL A 120 -12.40 -8.41 19.07
C VAL A 120 -11.14 -8.37 19.96
N PRO A 121 -11.10 -8.97 21.18
CA PRO A 121 -9.88 -8.99 21.99
C PRO A 121 -8.70 -9.63 21.29
N LYS A 122 -8.92 -10.72 20.56
CA LYS A 122 -7.89 -11.46 19.84
C LYS A 122 -7.37 -10.65 18.65
N TYR A 123 -8.29 -10.15 17.84
CA TYR A 123 -7.95 -9.33 16.68
C TYR A 123 -7.14 -8.09 17.07
N LEU A 124 -7.63 -7.32 18.04
CA LEU A 124 -6.92 -6.15 18.56
C LEU A 124 -5.69 -6.53 19.38
N GLY A 125 -5.68 -7.68 20.02
CA GLY A 125 -4.53 -8.21 20.76
C GLY A 125 -3.32 -8.40 19.86
N VAL A 126 -3.53 -8.92 18.65
CA VAL A 126 -2.48 -9.07 17.66
C VAL A 126 -2.11 -7.71 17.04
N LEU A 127 -3.08 -6.97 16.48
CA LEU A 127 -2.83 -5.72 15.76
C LEU A 127 -2.20 -4.61 16.62
N LEU A 128 -2.60 -4.54 17.88
CA LEU A 128 -2.14 -3.52 18.83
C LEU A 128 -1.16 -4.07 19.86
N SER A 129 -0.54 -5.23 19.58
CA SER A 129 0.61 -5.73 20.36
C SER A 129 1.81 -4.78 20.19
N GLU A 130 2.75 -4.82 21.12
CA GLU A 130 3.99 -4.04 21.04
C GLU A 130 4.73 -4.26 19.72
N LYS A 131 4.70 -5.48 19.20
CA LYS A 131 5.32 -5.88 17.93
C LYS A 131 4.69 -5.17 16.72
N PHE A 132 3.37 -5.06 16.65
CA PHE A 132 2.68 -4.60 15.43
C PHE A 132 2.03 -3.22 15.55
N ALA A 133 1.69 -2.75 16.75
CA ALA A 133 1.07 -1.44 16.96
C ALA A 133 1.82 -0.25 16.31
N PRO A 134 3.17 -0.23 16.27
CA PRO A 134 3.90 0.83 15.58
C PRO A 134 3.62 0.91 14.07
N TYR A 135 3.32 -0.22 13.46
CA TYR A 135 3.12 -0.33 12.00
C TYR A 135 1.65 -0.16 11.58
N VAL A 136 0.69 -0.39 12.48
CA VAL A 136 -0.74 -0.29 12.16
C VAL A 136 -1.18 1.16 12.15
N SER A 137 -1.51 1.67 10.95
CA SER A 137 -2.04 3.04 10.74
C SER A 137 -3.56 3.09 10.76
N ARG A 138 -4.24 2.01 10.35
CA ARG A 138 -5.69 1.97 10.28
C ARG A 138 -6.21 0.55 10.53
N ILE A 139 -7.31 0.48 11.26
CA ILE A 139 -8.17 -0.70 11.41
C ILE A 139 -9.52 -0.30 10.84
N GLU A 140 -9.97 -0.99 9.82
CA GLU A 140 -11.18 -0.64 9.08
C GLU A 140 -12.22 -1.74 9.23
N VAL A 141 -13.45 -1.33 9.57
CA VAL A 141 -14.62 -2.20 9.57
C VAL A 141 -15.48 -1.79 8.40
N GLU A 142 -15.60 -2.66 7.41
CA GLU A 142 -16.42 -2.42 6.22
C GLU A 142 -17.69 -3.26 6.27
N GLY A 143 -18.84 -2.63 6.04
CA GLY A 143 -20.11 -3.31 5.81
C GLY A 143 -20.38 -3.45 4.32
N HIS A 144 -20.91 -4.60 3.92
CA HIS A 144 -21.34 -4.89 2.54
C HIS A 144 -22.78 -5.41 2.53
N ALA A 145 -23.50 -5.13 1.45
CA ALA A 145 -24.83 -5.63 1.17
C ALA A 145 -24.84 -6.42 -0.15
N SER A 146 -25.86 -7.25 -0.35
CA SER A 146 -26.13 -7.85 -1.66
C SER A 146 -26.89 -6.87 -2.56
N SER A 147 -27.00 -7.20 -3.85
CA SER A 147 -27.75 -6.41 -4.84
C SER A 147 -29.28 -6.43 -4.63
N GLU A 148 -29.77 -7.17 -3.61
CA GLU A 148 -31.20 -7.21 -3.30
C GLU A 148 -31.66 -5.90 -2.67
N GLY A 149 -32.75 -5.32 -3.23
CA GLY A 149 -33.35 -4.11 -2.72
C GLY A 149 -32.82 -2.84 -3.37
N GLU A 150 -33.06 -1.72 -2.74
CA GLU A 150 -32.75 -0.41 -3.26
C GLU A 150 -31.29 -0.01 -2.88
N GLU A 151 -30.57 0.54 -3.83
CA GLU A 151 -29.11 0.80 -3.75
C GLU A 151 -28.73 1.71 -2.58
N PHE A 152 -29.39 2.87 -2.43
CA PHE A 152 -29.08 3.80 -1.35
C PHE A 152 -29.49 3.29 0.03
N SER A 153 -30.53 2.47 0.10
CA SER A 153 -30.91 1.78 1.32
C SER A 153 -29.84 0.74 1.74
N ASN A 154 -29.30 0.01 0.79
CA ASN A 154 -28.22 -0.93 0.99
C ASN A 154 -26.90 -0.23 1.40
N LEU A 155 -26.60 0.92 0.78
CA LEU A 155 -25.47 1.74 1.18
C LEU A 155 -25.60 2.20 2.64
N ARG A 156 -26.76 2.75 3.02
CA ARG A 156 -27.06 3.18 4.39
C ARG A 156 -27.01 2.01 5.38
N LEU A 157 -27.57 0.85 5.02
CA LEU A 157 -27.57 -0.35 5.85
C LEU A 157 -26.13 -0.81 6.13
N SER A 158 -25.30 -0.88 5.09
CA SER A 158 -23.90 -1.28 5.19
C SER A 158 -23.07 -0.31 6.05
N GLN A 159 -23.27 1.01 5.91
CA GLN A 159 -22.66 2.03 6.75
C GLN A 159 -23.08 1.90 8.22
N ASN A 160 -24.37 1.70 8.48
CA ASN A 160 -24.88 1.53 9.82
C ASN A 160 -24.34 0.27 10.49
N ARG A 161 -24.20 -0.83 9.76
CA ARG A 161 -23.59 -2.08 10.25
C ARG A 161 -22.13 -1.87 10.66
N ALA A 162 -21.35 -1.24 9.82
CA ALA A 162 -19.95 -0.93 10.12
C ALA A 162 -19.83 -0.01 11.34
N ARG A 163 -20.70 0.99 11.45
CA ARG A 163 -20.77 1.91 12.60
C ARG A 163 -21.08 1.17 13.90
N GLU A 164 -22.10 0.30 13.91
CA GLU A 164 -22.50 -0.44 15.10
C GLU A 164 -21.39 -1.35 15.63
N VAL A 165 -20.70 -2.07 14.72
CA VAL A 165 -19.53 -2.88 15.10
C VAL A 165 -18.42 -2.00 15.66
N SER A 166 -18.11 -0.88 15.02
CA SER A 166 -17.05 0.04 15.46
C SER A 166 -17.38 0.68 16.83
N GLN A 167 -18.64 1.06 17.06
CA GLN A 167 -19.10 1.56 18.35
C GLN A 167 -18.99 0.48 19.44
N TYR A 168 -19.34 -0.77 19.11
CA TYR A 168 -19.17 -1.90 20.03
C TYR A 168 -17.71 -2.07 20.45
N ILE A 169 -16.79 -2.03 19.48
CA ILE A 169 -15.35 -2.08 19.73
C ILE A 169 -14.91 -0.97 20.69
N LEU A 170 -15.28 0.28 20.39
CA LEU A 170 -14.90 1.43 21.21
C LEU A 170 -15.48 1.41 22.62
N ARG A 171 -16.69 0.90 22.81
CA ARG A 171 -17.34 0.82 24.12
C ARG A 171 -16.76 -0.29 25.01
N ASN A 172 -16.42 -1.45 24.43
CA ASN A 172 -16.09 -2.65 25.19
C ASN A 172 -14.58 -2.91 25.33
N HIS A 173 -13.73 -2.21 24.58
CA HIS A 173 -12.27 -2.38 24.63
C HIS A 173 -11.53 -1.13 25.11
N ALA A 174 -12.00 -0.59 26.24
CA ALA A 174 -11.66 0.77 26.68
C ALA A 174 -10.37 0.90 27.50
N SER A 175 -9.88 -0.11 28.19
CA SER A 175 -8.73 0.06 29.09
C SER A 175 -7.41 0.11 28.36
N GLY A 176 -6.66 1.19 28.51
CA GLY A 176 -5.29 1.38 27.97
C GLY A 176 -5.17 1.61 26.45
N ARG A 177 -6.02 0.96 25.65
CA ARG A 177 -5.95 1.02 24.17
C ARG A 177 -6.93 1.99 23.51
N ARG A 178 -7.85 2.60 24.27
CA ARG A 178 -8.92 3.47 23.73
C ARG A 178 -8.39 4.66 22.95
N LYS A 179 -7.32 5.29 23.42
CA LYS A 179 -6.70 6.42 22.74
C LYS A 179 -6.20 6.02 21.35
N LYS A 180 -5.48 4.89 21.26
CA LYS A 180 -4.97 4.38 19.98
C LYS A 180 -6.09 3.94 19.05
N LEU A 181 -7.12 3.25 19.57
CA LEU A 181 -8.28 2.81 18.78
C LEU A 181 -9.01 3.99 18.14
N ARG A 182 -9.22 5.09 18.87
CA ARG A 182 -9.85 6.30 18.31
C ARG A 182 -9.06 6.93 17.16
N GLN A 183 -7.76 6.73 17.12
CA GLN A 183 -6.89 7.25 16.05
C GLN A 183 -6.88 6.37 14.81
N VAL A 184 -7.05 5.05 14.98
CA VAL A 184 -6.84 4.08 13.90
C VAL A 184 -8.12 3.41 13.41
N LEU A 185 -9.21 3.38 14.20
CA LEU A 185 -10.44 2.68 13.85
C LEU A 185 -11.30 3.54 12.91
N VAL A 186 -11.69 2.94 11.78
CA VAL A 186 -12.55 3.55 10.76
C VAL A 186 -13.70 2.60 10.46
N ALA A 187 -14.89 3.15 10.23
CA ALA A 187 -16.08 2.43 9.77
C ALA A 187 -16.46 2.93 8.37
N SER A 188 -16.67 2.02 7.43
CA SER A 188 -17.13 2.34 6.08
C SER A 188 -18.21 1.38 5.62
N GLY A 189 -19.12 1.85 4.75
CA GLY A 189 -20.12 1.03 4.09
C GLY A 189 -19.88 1.03 2.59
N ARG A 190 -19.91 -0.15 1.98
CA ARG A 190 -19.69 -0.36 0.55
C ARG A 190 -20.97 -0.59 -0.23
N GLY A 191 -22.13 -0.72 0.46
CA GLY A 191 -23.38 -1.02 -0.22
C GLY A 191 -23.27 -2.28 -1.06
N VAL A 192 -23.68 -2.21 -2.31
CA VAL A 192 -23.69 -3.29 -3.29
C VAL A 192 -22.48 -3.28 -4.24
N TYR A 193 -21.55 -2.33 -4.08
CA TYR A 193 -20.50 -2.06 -5.08
C TYR A 193 -19.35 -3.07 -5.14
N GLU A 194 -19.25 -3.96 -4.17
CA GLU A 194 -18.23 -5.01 -4.14
C GLU A 194 -18.89 -6.38 -3.90
N PRO A 195 -19.67 -6.91 -4.86
CA PRO A 195 -20.32 -8.20 -4.71
C PRO A 195 -19.30 -9.34 -4.69
N VAL A 196 -19.63 -10.41 -3.99
CA VAL A 196 -18.93 -11.69 -4.12
C VAL A 196 -19.56 -12.43 -5.27
N LEU A 197 -18.75 -12.85 -6.25
CA LEU A 197 -19.20 -13.59 -7.42
C LEU A 197 -18.88 -15.07 -7.27
N GLN A 198 -19.80 -15.92 -7.75
CA GLN A 198 -19.57 -17.34 -7.97
C GLN A 198 -18.71 -17.58 -9.22
N GLY A 199 -18.30 -18.81 -9.45
CA GLY A 199 -17.44 -19.14 -10.60
C GLY A 199 -18.06 -18.90 -11.98
N ASP A 200 -19.40 -18.76 -12.05
CA ASP A 200 -20.17 -18.41 -13.24
C ASP A 200 -20.37 -16.89 -13.43
N GLY A 201 -19.83 -16.06 -12.54
CA GLY A 201 -19.95 -14.60 -12.57
C GLY A 201 -21.25 -14.07 -11.95
N ILE A 202 -22.12 -14.93 -11.42
CA ILE A 202 -23.35 -14.54 -10.74
C ILE A 202 -23.02 -14.17 -9.28
N GLU A 203 -23.72 -13.17 -8.74
CA GLU A 203 -23.54 -12.76 -7.36
C GLU A 203 -23.93 -13.87 -6.38
N ASP A 204 -23.03 -14.21 -5.46
CA ASP A 204 -23.38 -14.89 -4.22
C ASP A 204 -23.91 -13.87 -3.22
N LYS A 205 -25.24 -13.75 -3.16
CA LYS A 205 -25.91 -12.78 -2.31
C LYS A 205 -25.67 -13.02 -0.81
N VAL A 206 -25.46 -14.26 -0.41
CA VAL A 206 -25.19 -14.63 0.99
C VAL A 206 -23.79 -14.18 1.36
N ALA A 207 -22.79 -14.51 0.55
CA ALA A 207 -21.41 -14.10 0.76
C ALA A 207 -21.21 -12.58 0.60
N SER A 208 -22.02 -11.93 -0.26
CA SER A 208 -22.01 -10.48 -0.43
C SER A 208 -22.44 -9.74 0.84
N ARG A 209 -23.40 -10.26 1.60
CA ARG A 209 -23.84 -9.72 2.89
C ARG A 209 -22.82 -10.06 3.98
N ARG A 210 -21.81 -9.24 4.13
CA ARG A 210 -20.67 -9.47 5.03
C ARG A 210 -20.20 -8.22 5.76
N VAL A 211 -19.44 -8.43 6.83
CA VAL A 211 -18.59 -7.40 7.45
C VAL A 211 -17.14 -7.83 7.28
N VAL A 212 -16.32 -6.92 6.82
CA VAL A 212 -14.90 -7.18 6.58
C VAL A 212 -14.07 -6.34 7.54
N PHE A 213 -13.15 -6.98 8.24
CA PHE A 213 -12.14 -6.31 9.04
C PHE A 213 -10.85 -6.25 8.24
N LYS A 214 -10.36 -5.04 8.00
CA LYS A 214 -9.12 -4.77 7.28
C LYS A 214 -8.15 -4.02 8.18
N PHE A 215 -6.86 -4.11 7.88
CA PHE A 215 -5.85 -3.25 8.48
C PHE A 215 -4.96 -2.64 7.42
N ARG A 216 -4.43 -1.45 7.71
CA ARG A 216 -3.40 -0.80 6.88
C ARG A 216 -2.16 -0.57 7.73
N LEU A 217 -1.00 -0.73 7.11
CA LEU A 217 0.29 -0.46 7.71
C LEU A 217 0.73 0.98 7.37
N THR A 218 1.54 1.56 8.24
CA THR A 218 2.10 2.91 8.06
C THR A 218 3.40 2.82 7.27
N GLU A 219 3.46 3.45 6.13
CA GLU A 219 4.67 3.52 5.31
C GLU A 219 5.82 4.26 6.01
N GLU A 220 5.55 5.43 6.61
CA GLU A 220 6.58 6.27 7.25
C GLU A 220 7.36 5.59 8.37
N LYS A 221 6.71 4.79 9.22
CA LYS A 221 7.40 4.13 10.33
C LYS A 221 8.26 2.98 9.86
N THR A 222 7.77 2.28 8.83
CA THR A 222 8.53 1.19 8.21
C THR A 222 9.77 1.73 7.50
N ILE A 223 9.66 2.87 6.83
CA ILE A 223 10.79 3.57 6.21
C ILE A 223 11.85 3.94 7.25
N LYS A 224 11.47 4.53 8.38
CA LYS A 224 12.39 4.90 9.46
C LYS A 224 13.08 3.70 10.09
N GLU A 225 12.38 2.59 10.29
CA GLU A 225 12.96 1.36 10.84
C GLU A 225 13.96 0.73 9.88
N ILE A 226 13.65 0.72 8.57
CA ILE A 226 14.59 0.27 7.53
C ILE A 226 15.82 1.14 7.49
N GLN A 227 15.66 2.48 7.52
CA GLN A 227 16.78 3.41 7.57
C GLN A 227 17.66 3.15 8.80
N ARG A 228 17.05 2.90 9.96
CA ARG A 228 17.79 2.56 11.20
C ARG A 228 18.55 1.24 11.06
N LEU A 229 17.95 0.21 10.47
CA LEU A 229 18.61 -1.08 10.25
C LEU A 229 19.74 -1.00 9.23
N LEU A 230 19.62 -0.14 8.22
CA LEU A 230 20.66 0.10 7.22
C LEU A 230 21.82 0.95 7.74
N THR A 231 21.56 1.82 8.74
CA THR A 231 22.60 2.70 9.34
C THR A 231 23.26 2.07 10.58
N ALA A 232 22.76 0.95 11.08
CA ALA A 232 23.29 0.22 12.25
C ALA A 232 24.38 -0.81 11.91
N LYS A 233 25.05 -0.67 10.74
CA LYS A 233 26.21 -1.49 10.35
C LYS A 233 27.51 -0.72 10.51
#